data_77fa4df275620abcfd021166739fcc2b
#
_entry.id   77fa4df275620abcfd021166739fcc2b
#
_cell.length_a   1.000
_cell.length_b   1.000
_cell.length_c   1.000
_cell.angle_alpha   90.00
_cell.angle_beta   90.00
_cell.angle_gamma   90.00
#
_symmetry.space_group_name_H-M   'P 1'
#
loop_
_entity.id
_entity.type
_entity.pdbx_description
1 polymer ?
#
loop_
_entity_poly.entity_id
_entity_poly.type
_entity_poly.pdbx_seq_one_letter_code
_entity_poly.pdbx_strand_id
1 'polypeptide(L)'
;SFVQGEYWEAISEGIDKAAAEMESYNITITKLFFDQYNNKTFDDIIRNLLNEKVDGVLIATLFTDSVIRLSQELDRNEIPYVYVDSNIGGQHQLAYFGTESYDAGVIAARLLMDRLPSSSDILMARIIHSGKNDSNQGKNRREGFCHYLTEIGFNGNLHEVELKINDSVYNF
;
A
#
# COMPACT_ATOMS: atom_id res chain seq x y z
N SER A 1 1.83 -5.16 -10.43
CA SER A 1 0.45 -5.42 -10.02
C SER A 1 -0.48 -4.83 -11.05
N PHE A 2 -1.16 -5.65 -11.86
CA PHE A 2 -2.26 -5.14 -12.65
C PHE A 2 -3.56 -5.61 -12.08
N VAL A 3 -4.12 -4.74 -11.30
CA VAL A 3 -5.55 -4.59 -11.30
C VAL A 3 -5.86 -3.56 -12.33
N GLN A 4 -6.76 -3.85 -13.22
CA GLN A 4 -7.41 -2.87 -14.04
C GLN A 4 -7.94 -1.75 -13.12
N GLY A 5 -7.29 -0.59 -13.11
CA GLY A 5 -7.66 0.55 -12.30
C GLY A 5 -6.76 1.73 -12.60
N GLU A 6 -7.35 2.89 -12.79
CA GLU A 6 -6.71 4.15 -13.13
C GLU A 6 -5.48 4.47 -12.27
N TYR A 7 -5.50 4.06 -10.99
CA TYR A 7 -4.39 4.28 -10.06
C TYR A 7 -3.09 3.58 -10.49
N TRP A 8 -3.16 2.27 -10.78
CA TRP A 8 -1.98 1.50 -11.17
C TRP A 8 -1.55 1.79 -12.62
N GLU A 9 -2.49 2.16 -13.49
CA GLU A 9 -2.20 2.64 -14.83
C GLU A 9 -1.36 3.92 -14.77
N ALA A 10 -1.75 4.90 -13.96
CA ALA A 10 -1.00 6.13 -13.77
C ALA A 10 0.43 5.88 -13.22
N ILE A 11 0.58 4.95 -12.27
CA ILE A 11 1.92 4.56 -11.77
C ILE A 11 2.74 3.91 -12.90
N SER A 12 2.14 3.02 -13.69
CA SER A 12 2.81 2.35 -14.80
C SER A 12 3.26 3.33 -15.89
N GLU A 13 2.43 4.31 -16.23
CA GLU A 13 2.78 5.40 -17.17
C GLU A 13 3.94 6.25 -16.62
N GLY A 14 3.92 6.56 -15.31
CA GLY A 14 5.02 7.25 -14.64
C GLY A 14 6.34 6.49 -14.74
N ILE A 15 6.31 5.16 -14.57
CA ILE A 15 7.47 4.28 -14.73
C ILE A 15 7.95 4.30 -16.19
N ASP A 16 7.06 4.22 -17.18
CA ASP A 16 7.43 4.26 -18.60
C ASP A 16 8.10 5.58 -18.97
N LYS A 17 7.58 6.68 -18.45
CA LYS A 17 8.18 8.00 -18.66
C LYS A 17 9.58 8.09 -18.03
N ALA A 18 9.72 7.62 -16.79
CA ALA A 18 11.02 7.58 -16.12
C ALA A 18 12.01 6.67 -16.88
N ALA A 19 11.56 5.51 -17.37
CA ALA A 19 12.39 4.61 -18.18
C ALA A 19 12.93 5.29 -19.44
N ALA A 20 12.08 6.04 -20.16
CA ALA A 20 12.49 6.80 -21.34
C ALA A 20 13.51 7.92 -21.01
N GLU A 21 13.32 8.62 -19.89
CA GLU A 21 14.24 9.66 -19.42
C GLU A 21 15.60 9.08 -18.99
N MET A 22 15.64 7.83 -18.52
CA MET A 22 16.84 7.15 -18.01
C MET A 22 17.58 6.32 -19.07
N GLU A 23 17.04 6.20 -20.28
CA GLU A 23 17.67 5.42 -21.36
C GLU A 23 19.11 5.87 -21.66
N SER A 24 19.37 7.18 -21.63
CA SER A 24 20.71 7.74 -21.85
C SER A 24 21.74 7.35 -20.78
N TYR A 25 21.31 6.85 -19.62
CA TYR A 25 22.16 6.35 -18.53
C TYR A 25 22.32 4.84 -18.56
N ASN A 26 21.87 4.16 -19.63
CA ASN A 26 21.88 2.70 -19.75
C ASN A 26 21.07 2.00 -18.65
N ILE A 27 19.99 2.61 -18.18
CA ILE A 27 19.06 2.03 -17.23
C ILE A 27 17.90 1.40 -18.00
N THR A 28 17.66 0.12 -17.78
CA THR A 28 16.54 -0.63 -18.33
C THR A 28 15.58 -1.01 -17.21
N ILE A 29 14.29 -0.73 -17.39
CA ILE A 29 13.25 -1.07 -16.42
C ILE A 29 12.39 -2.19 -16.98
N THR A 30 12.30 -3.30 -16.25
CA THR A 30 11.40 -4.41 -16.56
C THR A 30 10.22 -4.39 -15.58
N LYS A 31 8.99 -4.31 -16.11
CA LYS A 31 7.78 -4.35 -15.29
C LYS A 31 7.28 -5.78 -15.15
N LEU A 32 7.09 -6.22 -13.92
CA LEU A 32 6.52 -7.51 -13.56
C LEU A 32 5.13 -7.33 -12.96
N PHE A 33 4.16 -8.09 -13.43
CA PHE A 33 2.76 -7.93 -13.08
C PHE A 33 2.23 -9.15 -12.32
N PHE A 34 1.44 -8.91 -11.28
CA PHE A 34 0.81 -9.96 -10.48
C PHE A 34 -0.66 -9.61 -10.20
N ASP A 35 -1.45 -10.62 -9.90
CA ASP A 35 -2.85 -10.46 -9.50
C ASP A 35 -2.92 -10.02 -8.04
N GLN A 36 -3.53 -8.85 -7.77
CA GLN A 36 -3.67 -8.30 -6.41
C GLN A 36 -4.51 -9.18 -5.49
N TYR A 37 -5.35 -10.05 -6.03
CA TYR A 37 -6.19 -10.95 -5.26
C TYR A 37 -5.55 -12.32 -5.03
N ASN A 38 -4.43 -12.60 -5.70
CA ASN A 38 -3.75 -13.89 -5.66
C ASN A 38 -2.27 -13.76 -5.29
N ASN A 39 -1.97 -13.90 -3.98
CA ASN A 39 -0.61 -13.80 -3.46
C ASN A 39 0.38 -14.78 -4.15
N LYS A 40 -0.11 -15.93 -4.62
CA LYS A 40 0.75 -16.90 -5.30
C LYS A 40 1.39 -16.33 -6.56
N THR A 41 0.69 -15.49 -7.30
CA THR A 41 1.25 -14.85 -8.51
C THR A 41 2.40 -13.91 -8.15
N PHE A 42 2.33 -13.23 -7.01
CA PHE A 42 3.43 -12.43 -6.49
C PHE A 42 4.62 -13.28 -6.03
N ASP A 43 4.36 -14.37 -5.29
CA ASP A 43 5.41 -15.30 -4.85
C ASP A 43 6.12 -15.98 -6.05
N ASP A 44 5.40 -16.25 -7.14
CA ASP A 44 5.99 -16.77 -8.38
C ASP A 44 6.93 -15.75 -9.04
N ILE A 45 6.56 -14.47 -9.04
CA ILE A 45 7.41 -13.38 -9.53
C ILE A 45 8.66 -13.23 -8.68
N ILE A 46 8.55 -13.26 -7.34
CA ILE A 46 9.70 -13.19 -6.43
C ILE A 46 10.71 -14.27 -6.76
N ARG A 47 10.28 -15.52 -6.96
CA ARG A 47 11.16 -16.64 -7.27
C ARG A 47 11.92 -16.42 -8.58
N ASN A 48 11.24 -15.88 -9.59
CA ASN A 48 11.88 -15.59 -10.88
C ASN A 48 12.85 -14.41 -10.76
N LEU A 49 12.45 -13.34 -10.10
CA LEU A 49 13.27 -12.14 -9.89
C LEU A 49 14.59 -12.46 -9.20
N LEU A 50 14.58 -13.30 -8.17
CA LEU A 50 15.80 -13.68 -7.44
C LEU A 50 16.78 -14.53 -8.27
N ASN A 51 16.30 -15.13 -9.37
CA ASN A 51 17.17 -15.84 -10.33
C ASN A 51 17.73 -14.92 -11.42
N GLU A 52 17.19 -13.74 -11.58
CA GLU A 52 17.67 -12.73 -12.53
C GLU A 52 18.68 -11.80 -11.86
N LYS A 53 19.64 -11.30 -12.64
CA LYS A 53 20.55 -10.27 -12.17
C LYS A 53 19.87 -8.91 -12.33
N VAL A 54 19.42 -8.35 -11.22
CA VAL A 54 18.86 -7.00 -11.17
C VAL A 54 19.69 -6.12 -10.25
N ASP A 55 19.86 -4.86 -10.62
CA ASP A 55 20.67 -3.89 -9.86
C ASP A 55 19.83 -3.14 -8.81
N GLY A 56 18.51 -3.24 -8.87
CA GLY A 56 17.59 -2.64 -7.92
C GLY A 56 16.14 -3.01 -8.18
N VAL A 57 15.27 -2.84 -7.19
CA VAL A 57 13.86 -3.25 -7.27
C VAL A 57 12.93 -2.15 -6.77
N LEU A 58 11.88 -1.85 -7.57
CA LEU A 58 10.74 -1.05 -7.16
C LEU A 58 9.58 -1.98 -6.80
N ILE A 59 9.12 -1.95 -5.55
CA ILE A 59 8.17 -2.92 -5.00
C ILE A 59 6.84 -2.27 -4.66
N ALA A 60 5.75 -2.72 -5.30
CA ALA A 60 4.39 -2.44 -4.84
C ALA A 60 4.05 -3.32 -3.62
N THR A 61 3.81 -2.72 -2.48
CA THR A 61 3.78 -3.39 -1.17
C THR A 61 2.40 -3.92 -0.78
N LEU A 62 1.75 -4.64 -1.69
CA LEU A 62 0.37 -5.11 -1.49
C LEU A 62 0.28 -6.33 -0.54
N PHE A 63 1.22 -7.27 -0.65
CA PHE A 63 1.26 -8.50 0.16
C PHE A 63 2.37 -8.40 1.21
N THR A 64 2.06 -7.82 2.36
CA THR A 64 3.03 -7.47 3.40
C THR A 64 4.02 -8.59 3.72
N ASP A 65 3.54 -9.80 4.02
CA ASP A 65 4.41 -10.91 4.41
C ASP A 65 5.35 -11.36 3.27
N SER A 66 4.87 -11.37 2.04
CA SER A 66 5.69 -11.72 0.87
C SER A 66 6.69 -10.63 0.54
N VAL A 67 6.31 -9.36 0.72
CA VAL A 67 7.23 -8.22 0.55
C VAL A 67 8.32 -8.24 1.60
N ILE A 68 8.01 -8.54 2.87
CA ILE A 68 9.02 -8.66 3.93
C ILE A 68 10.03 -9.76 3.57
N ARG A 69 9.56 -10.94 3.13
CA ARG A 69 10.46 -12.02 2.69
C ARG A 69 11.34 -11.58 1.50
N LEU A 70 10.75 -10.93 0.50
CA LEU A 70 11.50 -10.39 -0.64
C LEU A 70 12.57 -9.40 -0.17
N SER A 71 12.20 -8.45 0.69
CA SER A 71 13.13 -7.43 1.21
C SER A 71 14.32 -8.07 1.93
N GLN A 72 14.08 -9.09 2.75
CA GLN A 72 15.15 -9.83 3.43
C GLN A 72 16.08 -10.56 2.45
N GLU A 73 15.56 -11.10 1.35
CA GLU A 73 16.38 -11.71 0.30
C GLU A 73 17.17 -10.65 -0.49
N LEU A 74 16.59 -9.50 -0.78
CA LEU A 74 17.28 -8.39 -1.43
C LEU A 74 18.40 -7.84 -0.54
N ASP A 75 18.15 -7.68 0.77
CA ASP A 75 19.17 -7.28 1.74
C ASP A 75 20.34 -8.25 1.78
N ARG A 76 20.09 -9.59 1.79
CA ARG A 76 21.13 -10.62 1.78
C ARG A 76 22.00 -10.59 0.51
N ASN A 77 21.40 -10.17 -0.60
CA ASN A 77 22.09 -10.07 -1.90
C ASN A 77 22.62 -8.66 -2.19
N GLU A 78 22.52 -7.74 -1.22
CA GLU A 78 22.93 -6.34 -1.35
C GLU A 78 22.24 -5.61 -2.52
N ILE A 79 21.01 -6.01 -2.86
CA ILE A 79 20.22 -5.39 -3.93
C ILE A 79 19.36 -4.28 -3.32
N PRO A 80 19.56 -3.01 -3.70
CA PRO A 80 18.77 -1.89 -3.20
C PRO A 80 17.34 -1.95 -3.71
N TYR A 81 16.41 -1.50 -2.85
CA TYR A 81 15.00 -1.46 -3.23
C TYR A 81 14.28 -0.25 -2.63
N VAL A 82 13.16 0.11 -3.26
CA VAL A 82 12.25 1.15 -2.80
C VAL A 82 10.82 0.64 -2.79
N TYR A 83 10.01 1.19 -1.89
CA TYR A 83 8.59 0.86 -1.81
C TYR A 83 7.72 1.90 -2.52
N VAL A 84 6.62 1.43 -3.11
CA VAL A 84 5.58 2.25 -3.71
C VAL A 84 4.22 1.86 -3.14
N ASP A 85 3.36 2.85 -2.94
CA ASP A 85 1.99 2.79 -2.45
C ASP A 85 1.89 2.65 -0.92
N SER A 86 2.47 1.64 -0.30
CA SER A 86 2.38 1.41 1.14
C SER A 86 3.77 1.22 1.77
N ASN A 87 3.98 1.81 2.94
CA ASN A 87 5.22 1.62 3.69
C ASN A 87 5.12 0.39 4.62
N ILE A 88 6.21 -0.38 4.68
CA ILE A 88 6.39 -1.48 5.62
C ILE A 88 7.57 -1.13 6.51
N GLY A 89 7.28 -0.84 7.79
CA GLY A 89 8.31 -0.50 8.76
C GLY A 89 9.27 -1.65 9.05
N GLY A 90 10.48 -1.31 9.53
CA GLY A 90 11.47 -2.30 9.98
C GLY A 90 12.22 -3.02 8.85
N GLN A 91 12.17 -2.52 7.62
CA GLN A 91 12.96 -3.00 6.50
C GLN A 91 14.02 -1.94 6.12
N HIS A 92 14.97 -2.29 5.21
CA HIS A 92 16.09 -1.44 4.81
C HIS A 92 15.88 -0.78 3.44
N GLN A 93 14.63 -0.53 3.03
CA GLN A 93 14.34 0.17 1.79
C GLN A 93 15.01 1.55 1.74
N LEU A 94 15.55 1.92 0.58
CA LEU A 94 16.20 3.23 0.39
C LEU A 94 15.22 4.39 0.48
N ALA A 95 13.98 4.18 0.02
CA ALA A 95 12.94 5.19 0.00
C ALA A 95 11.56 4.55 -0.03
N TYR A 96 10.55 5.36 0.25
CA TYR A 96 9.15 5.06 0.09
C TYR A 96 8.46 6.19 -0.67
N PHE A 97 7.66 5.84 -1.65
CA PHE A 97 6.83 6.74 -2.43
C PHE A 97 5.36 6.38 -2.27
N GLY A 98 4.63 7.17 -1.53
CA GLY A 98 3.22 6.92 -1.24
C GLY A 98 2.64 7.96 -0.31
N THR A 99 1.43 7.70 0.19
CA THR A 99 0.75 8.59 1.14
C THR A 99 1.05 8.17 2.57
N GLU A 100 1.42 9.13 3.42
CA GLU A 100 1.50 8.90 4.87
C GLU A 100 0.10 8.61 5.41
N SER A 101 -0.16 7.32 5.64
CA SER A 101 -1.50 6.83 5.94
C SER A 101 -2.03 7.31 7.29
N TYR A 102 -1.15 7.48 8.28
CA TYR A 102 -1.54 8.05 9.57
C TYR A 102 -2.00 9.50 9.41
N ASP A 103 -1.22 10.33 8.73
CA ASP A 103 -1.57 11.72 8.48
C ASP A 103 -2.85 11.85 7.63
N ALA A 104 -3.04 10.96 6.67
CA ALA A 104 -4.29 10.89 5.91
C ALA A 104 -5.50 10.62 6.82
N GLY A 105 -5.33 9.79 7.85
CA GLY A 105 -6.35 9.54 8.88
C GLY A 105 -6.64 10.80 9.71
N VAL A 106 -5.60 11.49 10.17
CA VAL A 106 -5.72 12.77 10.91
C VAL A 106 -6.46 13.81 10.07
N ILE A 107 -6.06 13.98 8.81
CA ILE A 107 -6.68 14.92 7.87
C ILE A 107 -8.17 14.58 7.65
N ALA A 108 -8.50 13.30 7.46
CA ALA A 108 -9.88 12.87 7.28
C ALA A 108 -10.76 13.19 8.50
N ALA A 109 -10.26 12.93 9.72
CA ALA A 109 -10.96 13.28 10.95
C ALA A 109 -11.16 14.79 11.07
N ARG A 110 -10.11 15.57 10.81
CA ARG A 110 -10.16 17.03 10.84
C ARG A 110 -11.22 17.58 9.88
N LEU A 111 -11.18 17.17 8.62
CA LEU A 111 -12.15 17.62 7.61
C LEU A 111 -13.59 17.25 7.97
N LEU A 112 -13.80 16.08 8.60
CA LEU A 112 -15.11 15.68 9.08
C LEU A 112 -15.59 16.55 10.24
N MET A 113 -14.71 16.79 11.23
CA MET A 113 -15.03 17.57 12.43
C MET A 113 -15.17 19.07 12.16
N ASP A 114 -14.62 19.59 11.07
CA ASP A 114 -14.88 20.96 10.61
C ASP A 114 -16.37 21.16 10.20
N ARG A 115 -17.12 20.09 10.02
CA ARG A 115 -18.53 20.10 9.56
C ARG A 115 -19.52 19.54 10.57
N LEU A 116 -19.04 18.81 11.58
CA LEU A 116 -19.88 18.12 12.55
C LEU A 116 -19.66 18.63 13.97
N PRO A 117 -20.72 18.69 14.79
CA PRO A 117 -20.59 18.89 16.24
C PRO A 117 -19.74 17.77 16.87
N SER A 118 -19.01 18.09 17.94
CA SER A 118 -18.17 17.13 18.67
C SER A 118 -18.95 15.97 19.32
N SER A 119 -20.28 16.10 19.43
CA SER A 119 -21.18 15.08 19.96
C SER A 119 -21.84 14.22 18.88
N SER A 120 -21.43 14.34 17.62
CA SER A 120 -22.03 13.59 16.52
C SER A 120 -21.66 12.12 16.58
N ASP A 121 -22.54 11.25 16.09
CA ASP A 121 -22.19 9.85 15.85
C ASP A 121 -21.48 9.71 14.50
N ILE A 122 -20.38 8.99 14.50
CA ILE A 122 -19.55 8.72 13.32
C ILE A 122 -19.58 7.23 13.01
N LEU A 123 -19.83 6.86 11.77
CA LEU A 123 -19.69 5.49 11.29
C LEU A 123 -18.41 5.37 10.44
N MET A 124 -17.48 4.56 10.90
CA MET A 124 -16.27 4.18 10.14
C MET A 124 -16.48 2.80 9.51
N ALA A 125 -16.56 2.76 8.19
CA ALA A 125 -16.61 1.52 7.43
C ALA A 125 -15.18 1.12 6.99
N ARG A 126 -14.76 -0.11 7.33
CA ARG A 126 -13.47 -0.67 6.93
C ARG A 126 -13.69 -1.83 5.96
N ILE A 127 -12.96 -1.83 4.86
CA ILE A 127 -12.99 -2.93 3.91
C ILE A 127 -11.91 -3.94 4.29
N ILE A 128 -12.32 -5.19 4.55
CA ILE A 128 -11.41 -6.29 4.89
C ILE A 128 -11.57 -7.38 3.83
N HIS A 129 -10.47 -7.76 3.21
CA HIS A 129 -10.45 -8.91 2.32
C HIS A 129 -10.48 -10.21 3.12
N SER A 130 -11.35 -11.16 2.73
CA SER A 130 -11.47 -12.45 3.39
C SER A 130 -10.13 -13.16 3.54
N GLY A 131 -9.81 -13.55 4.77
CA GLY A 131 -8.58 -14.30 5.09
C GLY A 131 -7.30 -13.46 5.17
N LYS A 132 -7.38 -12.14 5.07
CA LYS A 132 -6.24 -11.22 5.22
C LYS A 132 -6.41 -10.33 6.44
N ASN A 133 -5.31 -10.04 7.11
CA ASN A 133 -5.26 -8.98 8.11
C ASN A 133 -5.49 -7.64 7.43
N ASP A 134 -6.00 -6.67 8.19
CA ASP A 134 -6.09 -5.28 7.78
C ASP A 134 -4.75 -4.80 7.18
N SER A 135 -4.79 -4.07 6.08
CA SER A 135 -3.57 -3.50 5.52
C SER A 135 -2.94 -2.52 6.50
N ASN A 136 -1.61 -2.39 6.48
CA ASN A 136 -0.93 -1.40 7.31
C ASN A 136 -1.46 0.03 7.05
N GLN A 137 -1.82 0.34 5.81
CA GLN A 137 -2.47 1.60 5.46
C GLN A 137 -3.81 1.78 6.19
N GLY A 138 -4.67 0.75 6.19
CA GLY A 138 -5.97 0.80 6.86
C GLY A 138 -5.83 1.01 8.37
N LYS A 139 -4.89 0.28 8.99
CA LYS A 139 -4.58 0.43 10.42
C LYS A 139 -4.08 1.83 10.75
N ASN A 140 -3.10 2.32 10.02
CA ASN A 140 -2.50 3.64 10.25
C ASN A 140 -3.51 4.77 10.02
N ARG A 141 -4.35 4.69 8.98
CA ARG A 141 -5.42 5.68 8.77
C ARG A 141 -6.41 5.69 9.91
N ARG A 142 -6.84 4.51 10.39
CA ARG A 142 -7.71 4.41 11.54
C ARG A 142 -7.08 5.00 12.79
N GLU A 143 -5.82 4.68 13.04
CA GLU A 143 -5.08 5.19 14.19
C GLU A 143 -4.97 6.71 14.16
N GLY A 144 -4.58 7.30 13.05
CA GLY A 144 -4.52 8.76 12.88
C GLY A 144 -5.89 9.42 13.05
N PHE A 145 -6.94 8.82 12.50
CA PHE A 145 -8.32 9.31 12.67
C PHE A 145 -8.75 9.32 14.13
N CYS A 146 -8.58 8.20 14.84
CA CYS A 146 -8.93 8.08 16.26
C CYS A 146 -8.09 8.99 17.15
N HIS A 147 -6.79 9.14 16.84
CA HIS A 147 -5.90 10.03 17.57
C HIS A 147 -6.40 11.46 17.52
N TYR A 148 -6.71 11.98 16.33
CA TYR A 148 -7.25 13.35 16.19
C TYR A 148 -8.55 13.54 16.96
N LEU A 149 -9.50 12.60 16.89
CA LEU A 149 -10.74 12.67 17.67
C LEU A 149 -10.48 12.76 19.18
N THR A 150 -9.49 12.01 19.67
CA THR A 150 -9.08 12.04 21.08
C THR A 150 -8.48 13.39 21.45
N GLU A 151 -7.59 13.92 20.60
CA GLU A 151 -6.90 15.20 20.81
C GLU A 151 -7.86 16.39 20.93
N ILE A 152 -8.91 16.41 20.10
CA ILE A 152 -9.94 17.48 20.14
C ILE A 152 -11.02 17.28 21.21
N GLY A 153 -10.95 16.22 22.00
CA GLY A 153 -11.97 15.91 23.02
C GLY A 153 -13.32 15.53 22.41
N PHE A 154 -13.32 14.80 21.31
CA PHE A 154 -14.57 14.26 20.71
C PHE A 154 -15.34 13.44 21.74
N ASN A 155 -16.64 13.72 21.91
CA ASN A 155 -17.51 13.14 22.91
C ASN A 155 -18.76 12.44 22.32
N GLY A 156 -18.79 12.27 21.00
CA GLY A 156 -19.80 11.46 20.30
C GLY A 156 -19.43 9.97 20.28
N ASN A 157 -20.16 9.19 19.52
CA ASN A 157 -19.90 7.76 19.36
C ASN A 157 -19.20 7.48 18.03
N LEU A 158 -18.13 6.68 18.09
CA LEU A 158 -17.48 6.12 16.89
C LEU A 158 -17.93 4.66 16.74
N HIS A 159 -18.76 4.41 15.73
CA HIS A 159 -19.20 3.08 15.34
C HIS A 159 -18.27 2.54 14.24
N GLU A 160 -17.77 1.32 14.43
CA GLU A 160 -16.95 0.68 13.41
C GLU A 160 -17.69 -0.52 12.81
N VAL A 161 -17.66 -0.62 11.48
CA VAL A 161 -18.20 -1.75 10.75
C VAL A 161 -17.17 -2.31 9.79
N GLU A 162 -17.04 -3.63 9.77
CA GLU A 162 -16.17 -4.34 8.84
C GLU A 162 -16.97 -4.85 7.65
N LEU A 163 -16.63 -4.36 6.46
CA LEU A 163 -17.18 -4.84 5.21
C LEU A 163 -16.24 -5.90 4.65
N LYS A 164 -16.62 -7.16 4.80
CA LYS A 164 -15.85 -8.29 4.25
C LYS A 164 -16.16 -8.45 2.76
N ILE A 165 -15.16 -8.22 1.93
CA ILE A 165 -15.26 -8.48 0.50
C ILE A 165 -14.70 -9.88 0.24
N ASN A 166 -15.55 -10.76 -0.27
CA ASN A 166 -15.12 -12.06 -0.79
C ASN A 166 -14.61 -11.86 -2.21
N ASP A 167 -13.43 -12.40 -2.52
CA ASP A 167 -12.78 -12.30 -3.83
C ASP A 167 -13.65 -12.83 -5.00
N SER A 168 -14.75 -13.54 -4.68
CA SER A 168 -15.71 -14.06 -5.65
C SER A 168 -16.71 -13.04 -6.21
N VAL A 169 -16.76 -11.82 -5.68
CA VAL A 169 -17.74 -10.79 -6.09
C VAL A 169 -17.28 -9.98 -7.30
N TYR A 170 -16.01 -10.08 -7.69
CA TYR A 170 -15.41 -9.33 -8.79
C TYR A 170 -15.26 -10.10 -10.11
N ASN A 171 -15.87 -11.29 -10.22
CA ASN A 171 -15.96 -12.00 -11.49
C ASN A 171 -17.24 -11.57 -12.23
N PHE A 172 -17.24 -10.35 -12.75
CA PHE A 172 -18.20 -9.90 -13.76
C PHE A 172 -17.48 -9.60 -15.07
#